data_ca3c2d38bc34497776df31f2952f3678
#
_entry.id   ca3c2d38bc34497776df31f2952f3678
#
_cell.length_a   1.000
_cell.length_b   1.000
_cell.length_c   1.000
_cell.angle_alpha   90.00
_cell.angle_beta   90.00
_cell.angle_gamma   90.00
#
_symmetry.space_group_name_H-M   'P 1'
#
loop_
_entity.id
_entity.type
_entity.pdbx_description
1 polymer ?
#
loop_
_entity_poly.entity_id
_entity_poly.type
_entity_poly.pdbx_seq_one_letter_code
_entity_poly.pdbx_strand_id
1 'polypeptide(L)'
;ETLENNWHNLFQEGKTVFKYAVSEMAYAAEKIKERNNLKGEEISYLVPHQANKRIIDATANRIGLREDQVLMNIAFYGNTTAATIPLLLKDNESKFKKGDKLVFAAFGGGFTWGAAYLTWAY
;
A
#
# COMPACT_ATOMS: atom_id res chain seq x y z
N GLU A 1 7.50 19.68 -29.07
CA GLU A 1 6.42 19.91 -28.08
C GLU A 1 6.72 19.20 -26.75
N THR A 2 7.06 17.92 -26.74
CA THR A 2 7.39 17.17 -25.52
C THR A 2 8.61 17.76 -24.78
N LEU A 3 9.67 18.10 -25.50
CA LEU A 3 10.88 18.69 -24.92
C LEU A 3 10.65 20.15 -24.47
N GLU A 4 9.88 20.90 -25.22
CA GLU A 4 9.56 22.30 -24.91
C GLU A 4 8.73 22.42 -23.63
N ASN A 5 7.86 21.44 -23.38
CA ASN A 5 7.01 21.39 -22.19
C ASN A 5 7.62 20.56 -21.03
N ASN A 6 8.87 20.10 -21.15
CA ASN A 6 9.53 19.22 -20.16
C ASN A 6 8.78 17.91 -19.87
N TRP A 7 7.96 17.41 -20.78
CA TRP A 7 7.18 16.18 -20.60
C TRP A 7 8.04 14.91 -20.59
N HIS A 8 9.32 15.02 -20.90
CA HIS A 8 10.31 13.96 -20.70
C HIS A 8 10.70 13.76 -19.23
N ASN A 9 10.34 14.69 -18.35
CA ASN A 9 10.52 14.56 -16.92
C ASN A 9 9.27 13.93 -16.26
N LEU A 10 9.46 13.32 -15.10
CA LEU A 10 8.34 12.88 -14.29
C LEU A 10 7.52 14.08 -13.83
N PHE A 11 6.27 14.13 -14.25
CA PHE A 11 5.31 15.14 -13.81
C PHE A 11 4.21 14.50 -12.97
N GLN A 12 3.89 15.12 -11.84
CA GLN A 12 2.87 14.63 -10.92
C GLN A 12 2.11 15.79 -10.27
N GLU A 13 0.79 15.81 -10.48
CA GLU A 13 -0.09 16.75 -9.78
C GLU A 13 -0.46 16.20 -8.41
N GLY A 14 0.32 16.57 -7.38
CA GLY A 14 0.28 15.96 -6.06
C GLY A 14 -1.09 15.94 -5.38
N LYS A 15 -1.93 16.99 -5.54
CA LYS A 15 -3.28 17.03 -4.94
C LYS A 15 -4.21 15.99 -5.55
N THR A 16 -4.20 15.89 -6.88
CA THR A 16 -5.03 14.93 -7.63
C THR A 16 -4.59 13.50 -7.31
N VAL A 17 -3.29 13.23 -7.39
CA VAL A 17 -2.72 11.92 -7.04
C VAL A 17 -3.10 11.53 -5.61
N PHE A 18 -2.94 12.42 -4.64
CA PHE A 18 -3.29 12.15 -3.25
C PHE A 18 -4.77 11.79 -3.08
N LYS A 19 -5.67 12.54 -3.69
CA LYS A 19 -7.11 12.30 -3.61
C LYS A 19 -7.48 10.90 -4.11
N TYR A 20 -6.99 10.53 -5.30
CA TYR A 20 -7.27 9.21 -5.87
C TYR A 20 -6.56 8.08 -5.10
N ALA A 21 -5.32 8.29 -4.68
CA ALA A 21 -4.58 7.28 -3.91
C ALA A 21 -5.28 6.94 -2.58
N VAL A 22 -5.75 7.94 -1.84
CA VAL A 22 -6.50 7.74 -0.59
C VAL A 22 -7.80 6.97 -0.83
N SER A 23 -8.51 7.27 -1.92
CA SER A 23 -9.77 6.64 -2.25
C SER A 23 -9.58 5.22 -2.80
N GLU A 24 -8.76 5.07 -3.84
CA GLU A 24 -8.71 3.86 -4.64
C GLU A 24 -7.84 2.76 -4.02
N MET A 25 -6.74 3.12 -3.35
CA MET A 25 -5.93 2.14 -2.62
C MET A 25 -6.72 1.55 -1.44
N ALA A 26 -7.44 2.40 -0.72
CA ALA A 26 -8.31 1.96 0.37
C ALA A 26 -9.47 1.10 -0.13
N TYR A 27 -10.09 1.48 -1.25
CA TYR A 27 -11.14 0.69 -1.90
C TYR A 27 -10.64 -0.70 -2.33
N ALA A 28 -9.46 -0.79 -2.96
CA ALA A 28 -8.88 -2.07 -3.35
C ALA A 28 -8.61 -2.98 -2.14
N ALA A 29 -8.04 -2.42 -1.07
CA ALA A 29 -7.80 -3.15 0.18
C ALA A 29 -9.11 -3.65 0.83
N GLU A 30 -10.16 -2.82 0.83
CA GLU A 30 -11.48 -3.21 1.32
C GLU A 30 -12.08 -4.35 0.49
N LYS A 31 -11.99 -4.26 -0.83
CA LYS A 31 -12.53 -5.30 -1.73
C LYS A 31 -11.82 -6.64 -1.57
N ILE A 32 -10.50 -6.67 -1.43
CA ILE A 32 -9.79 -7.94 -1.22
C ILE A 32 -10.12 -8.54 0.16
N LYS A 33 -10.28 -7.70 1.18
CA LYS A 33 -10.75 -8.11 2.51
C LYS A 33 -12.14 -8.75 2.44
N GLU A 34 -13.11 -8.09 1.78
CA GLU A 34 -14.47 -8.60 1.59
C GLU A 34 -14.50 -9.94 0.83
N ARG A 35 -13.75 -10.04 -0.29
CA ARG A 35 -13.67 -11.26 -1.09
C ARG A 35 -13.18 -12.48 -0.33
N ASN A 36 -12.37 -12.27 0.69
CA ASN A 36 -11.80 -13.33 1.51
C ASN A 36 -12.52 -13.48 2.87
N ASN A 37 -13.65 -12.79 3.06
CA ASN A 37 -14.42 -12.80 4.32
C ASN A 37 -13.56 -12.48 5.55
N LEU A 38 -12.59 -11.59 5.43
CA LEU A 38 -11.69 -11.22 6.51
C LEU A 38 -12.30 -10.08 7.34
N LYS A 39 -12.19 -10.19 8.65
CA LYS A 39 -12.37 -9.06 9.56
C LYS A 39 -11.04 -8.34 9.75
N GLY A 40 -11.07 -7.04 10.10
CA GLY A 40 -9.86 -6.27 10.32
C GLY A 40 -8.94 -6.89 11.38
N GLU A 41 -9.51 -7.42 12.45
CA GLU A 41 -8.80 -8.12 13.54
C GLU A 41 -8.10 -9.42 13.11
N GLU A 42 -8.53 -10.05 12.02
CA GLU A 42 -7.93 -11.27 11.48
C GLU A 42 -6.73 -11.00 10.55
N ILE A 43 -6.57 -9.76 10.09
CA ILE A 43 -5.45 -9.36 9.26
C ILE A 43 -4.24 -9.16 10.17
N SER A 44 -3.18 -9.95 9.94
CA SER A 44 -1.93 -9.81 10.69
C SER A 44 -1.23 -8.51 10.34
N TYR A 45 -1.06 -8.25 9.04
CA TYR A 45 -0.39 -7.03 8.56
C TYR A 45 -0.96 -6.51 7.25
N LEU A 46 -1.08 -5.18 7.16
CA LEU A 46 -1.16 -4.45 5.91
C LEU A 46 0.26 -4.17 5.41
N VAL A 47 0.52 -4.55 4.16
CA VAL A 47 1.77 -4.34 3.44
C VAL A 47 1.50 -3.34 2.31
N PRO A 48 1.46 -2.03 2.60
CA PRO A 48 1.06 -1.04 1.61
C PRO A 48 2.27 -0.54 0.81
N HIS A 49 2.02 -0.13 -0.42
CA HIS A 49 2.96 0.70 -1.15
C HIS A 49 3.31 1.96 -0.33
N GLN A 50 4.59 2.24 -0.17
CA GLN A 50 5.12 3.32 0.66
C GLN A 50 5.12 4.65 -0.11
N ALA A 51 3.93 5.13 -0.47
CA ALA A 51 3.77 6.37 -1.24
C ALA A 51 3.81 7.62 -0.34
N ASN A 52 3.03 7.59 0.74
CA ASN A 52 2.85 8.69 1.67
C ASN A 52 2.16 8.16 2.94
N LYS A 53 2.64 8.58 4.12
CA LYS A 53 2.07 8.12 5.41
C LYS A 53 0.55 8.34 5.49
N ARG A 54 0.06 9.49 5.05
CA ARG A 54 -1.38 9.81 5.10
C ARG A 54 -2.24 8.89 4.24
N ILE A 55 -1.71 8.42 3.11
CA ILE A 55 -2.39 7.45 2.24
C ILE A 55 -2.43 6.09 2.93
N ILE A 56 -1.34 5.68 3.55
CA ILE A 56 -1.25 4.42 4.31
C ILE A 56 -2.24 4.44 5.48
N ASP A 57 -2.24 5.50 6.26
CA ASP A 57 -3.14 5.66 7.41
C ASP A 57 -4.62 5.63 6.98
N ALA A 58 -4.97 6.30 5.89
CA ALA A 58 -6.33 6.29 5.36
C ALA A 58 -6.78 4.90 4.90
N THR A 59 -5.87 4.14 4.26
CA THR A 59 -6.13 2.75 3.85
C THR A 59 -6.35 1.86 5.07
N ALA A 60 -5.48 1.93 6.06
CA ALA A 60 -5.58 1.15 7.30
C ALA A 60 -6.89 1.43 8.06
N ASN A 61 -7.24 2.71 8.20
CA ASN A 61 -8.48 3.13 8.87
C ASN A 61 -9.72 2.58 8.15
N ARG A 62 -9.76 2.64 6.83
CA ARG A 62 -10.91 2.17 6.06
C ARG A 62 -11.15 0.68 6.20
N ILE A 63 -10.11 -0.14 6.27
CA ILE A 63 -10.24 -1.59 6.45
C ILE A 63 -10.26 -2.03 7.92
N GLY A 64 -10.26 -1.07 8.85
CA GLY A 64 -10.45 -1.31 10.29
C GLY A 64 -9.23 -1.90 10.98
N LEU A 65 -8.01 -1.46 10.63
CA LEU A 65 -6.77 -1.93 11.24
C LEU A 65 -6.27 -1.01 12.36
N ARG A 66 -5.62 -1.63 13.34
CA ARG A 66 -4.85 -0.92 14.36
C ARG A 66 -3.45 -0.55 13.82
N GLU A 67 -2.80 0.37 14.47
CA GLU A 67 -1.46 0.83 14.09
C GLU A 67 -0.42 -0.31 14.06
N ASP A 68 -0.50 -1.25 15.00
CA ASP A 68 0.40 -2.40 15.09
C ASP A 68 0.26 -3.41 13.93
N GLN A 69 -0.83 -3.35 13.19
CA GLN A 69 -1.08 -4.16 11.99
C GLN A 69 -0.58 -3.49 10.70
N VAL A 70 -0.04 -2.29 10.74
CA VAL A 70 0.36 -1.51 9.56
C VAL A 70 1.88 -1.45 9.45
N LEU A 71 2.44 -2.08 8.43
CA LEU A 71 3.88 -2.02 8.19
C LEU A 71 4.25 -0.71 7.48
N MET A 72 5.32 -0.09 7.96
CA MET A 72 5.78 1.20 7.42
C MET A 72 7.30 1.35 7.58
N ASN A 73 7.97 1.74 6.49
CA ASN A 73 9.40 2.08 6.49
C ASN A 73 9.72 3.31 5.62
N ILE A 74 8.68 4.04 5.22
CA ILE A 74 8.82 5.23 4.36
C ILE A 74 9.74 6.30 4.95
N ALA A 75 9.81 6.41 6.25
CA ALA A 75 10.70 7.37 6.93
C ALA A 75 12.19 7.10 6.66
N PHE A 76 12.56 5.84 6.33
CA PHE A 76 13.94 5.45 6.05
C PHE A 76 14.28 5.47 4.57
N TYR A 77 13.35 5.02 3.71
CA TYR A 77 13.62 4.81 2.28
C TYR A 77 12.89 5.80 1.37
N GLY A 78 11.87 6.49 1.87
CA GLY A 78 10.98 7.27 1.02
C GLY A 78 10.15 6.39 0.08
N ASN A 79 9.68 6.98 -1.02
CA ASN A 79 8.96 6.25 -2.06
C ASN A 79 9.96 5.70 -3.10
N THR A 80 10.26 4.43 -2.99
CA THR A 80 11.16 3.69 -3.92
C THR A 80 10.39 3.01 -5.06
N THR A 81 9.24 3.56 -5.45
CA THR A 81 8.39 3.05 -6.54
C THR A 81 8.02 1.57 -6.36
N ALA A 82 8.24 0.70 -7.35
CA ALA A 82 7.92 -0.72 -7.26
C ALA A 82 8.69 -1.48 -6.16
N ALA A 83 9.82 -0.96 -5.72
CA ALA A 83 10.64 -1.59 -4.66
C ALA A 83 10.08 -1.37 -3.25
N THR A 84 9.06 -0.52 -3.04
CA THR A 84 8.53 -0.24 -1.69
C THR A 84 8.00 -1.48 -0.99
N ILE A 85 7.24 -2.31 -1.67
CA ILE A 85 6.67 -3.55 -1.11
C ILE A 85 7.75 -4.60 -0.83
N PRO A 86 8.66 -4.96 -1.76
CA PRO A 86 9.75 -5.87 -1.46
C PRO A 86 10.65 -5.44 -0.31
N LEU A 87 11.00 -4.17 -0.23
CA LEU A 87 11.79 -3.63 0.89
C LEU A 87 11.04 -3.74 2.22
N LEU A 88 9.75 -3.41 2.21
CA LEU A 88 8.91 -3.50 3.41
C LEU A 88 8.79 -4.95 3.91
N LEU A 89 8.62 -5.91 2.99
CA LEU A 89 8.62 -7.34 3.32
C LEU A 89 9.97 -7.77 3.91
N LYS A 90 11.08 -7.39 3.29
CA LYS A 90 12.43 -7.74 3.75
C LYS A 90 12.70 -7.21 5.15
N ASP A 91 12.35 -5.97 5.43
CA ASP A 91 12.56 -5.35 6.73
C ASP A 91 11.75 -5.99 7.86
N ASN A 92 10.61 -6.61 7.51
CA ASN A 92 9.67 -7.16 8.48
C ASN A 92 9.56 -8.69 8.45
N GLU A 93 10.33 -9.37 7.60
CA GLU A 93 10.27 -10.83 7.43
C GLU A 93 10.38 -11.59 8.76
N SER A 94 11.24 -11.13 9.65
CA SER A 94 11.44 -11.73 10.98
C SER A 94 10.23 -11.65 11.91
N LYS A 95 9.28 -10.78 11.63
CA LYS A 95 8.04 -10.64 12.40
C LYS A 95 6.96 -11.62 11.96
N PHE A 96 7.04 -12.10 10.71
CA PHE A 96 6.00 -12.95 10.15
C PHE A 96 6.08 -14.37 10.69
N LYS A 97 4.91 -14.95 10.89
CA LYS A 97 4.74 -16.31 11.35
C LYS A 97 3.89 -17.07 10.34
N LYS A 98 4.12 -18.37 10.23
CA LYS A 98 3.29 -19.25 9.40
C LYS A 98 1.81 -19.07 9.76
N GLY A 99 0.99 -18.80 8.75
CA GLY A 99 -0.43 -18.55 8.90
C GLY A 99 -0.81 -17.07 9.02
N ASP A 100 0.15 -16.17 9.15
CA ASP A 100 -0.14 -14.73 9.14
C ASP A 100 -0.85 -14.30 7.85
N LYS A 101 -1.88 -13.51 8.01
CA LYS A 101 -2.72 -13.00 6.92
C LYS A 101 -2.22 -11.62 6.51
N LEU A 102 -1.65 -11.52 5.33
CA LEU A 102 -1.09 -10.29 4.79
C LEU A 102 -2.00 -9.71 3.70
N VAL A 103 -2.33 -8.44 3.82
CA VAL A 103 -3.06 -7.68 2.79
C VAL A 103 -2.10 -6.68 2.18
N PHE A 104 -1.94 -6.75 0.87
CA PHE A 104 -1.14 -5.83 0.08
C PHE A 104 -2.06 -4.81 -0.58
N ALA A 105 -1.63 -3.57 -0.67
CA ALA A 105 -2.34 -2.53 -1.40
C ALA A 105 -1.36 -1.55 -2.04
N ALA A 106 -1.62 -1.18 -3.27
CA ALA A 106 -0.79 -0.26 -4.03
C ALA A 106 -1.62 0.67 -4.90
N PHE A 107 -1.04 1.82 -5.19
CA PHE A 107 -1.55 2.81 -6.13
C PHE A 107 -0.36 3.39 -6.93
N GLY A 108 -0.55 3.64 -8.19
CA GLY A 108 0.51 4.13 -9.06
C GLY A 108 0.03 4.90 -10.28
N GLY A 109 1.00 5.21 -11.13
CA GLY A 109 0.74 5.92 -12.39
C GLY A 109 -0.26 5.18 -13.26
N GLY A 110 -1.03 5.95 -13.99
CA GLY A 110 -2.04 5.36 -14.84
C GLY A 110 -3.35 6.16 -14.85
N PHE A 111 -4.20 6.38 -13.83
CA PHE A 111 -3.94 5.77 -12.49
C PHE A 111 -4.24 4.27 -12.48
N THR A 112 -3.47 3.52 -11.72
CA THR A 112 -3.69 2.10 -11.46
C THR A 112 -3.64 1.82 -9.97
N TRP A 113 -4.43 0.85 -9.53
CA TRP A 113 -4.45 0.42 -8.13
C TRP A 113 -4.78 -1.05 -8.04
N GLY A 114 -4.40 -1.66 -6.94
CA GLY A 114 -4.67 -3.06 -6.72
C GLY A 114 -4.42 -3.48 -5.28
N ALA A 115 -4.97 -4.61 -4.94
CA ALA A 115 -4.72 -5.28 -3.68
C ALA A 115 -4.58 -6.79 -3.88
N ALA A 116 -3.86 -7.43 -2.97
CA ALA A 116 -3.72 -8.87 -2.91
C ALA A 116 -3.81 -9.35 -1.46
N TYR A 117 -4.24 -10.58 -1.28
CA TYR A 117 -4.21 -11.27 -0.01
C TYR A 117 -3.38 -12.53 -0.12
N LEU A 118 -2.56 -12.78 0.88
CA LEU A 118 -1.86 -14.05 1.00
C LEU A 118 -1.73 -14.49 2.47
N THR A 119 -1.59 -15.78 2.66
CA THR A 119 -1.24 -16.38 3.95
C THR A 119 0.25 -16.72 3.94
N TRP A 120 0.99 -16.26 4.95
CA TRP A 120 2.43 -16.50 5.05
C TRP A 120 2.71 -17.97 5.26
N ALA A 121 3.65 -18.51 4.46
CA ALA A 121 3.84 -19.97 4.37
C ALA A 121 4.82 -20.55 5.41
N TYR A 122 5.67 -19.72 6.00
CA TYR A 122 6.75 -20.19 6.89
C TYR A 122 7.06 -19.27 8.06
#